data_cae747545ed19c33e80137ff613b5941
#
_entry.id   cae747545ed19c33e80137ff613b5941
#
_cell.length_a   1.000
_cell.length_b   1.000
_cell.length_c   1.000
_cell.angle_alpha   90.00
_cell.angle_beta   90.00
_cell.angle_gamma   90.00
#
_symmetry.space_group_name_H-M   'P 1'
#
loop_
_entity.id
_entity.type
_entity.pdbx_description
1 polymer ?
#
loop_
_entity_poly.entity_id
_entity_poly.type
_entity_poly.pdbx_seq_one_letter_code
_entity_poly.pdbx_strand_id
1 'polypeptide(L)'
;MNFLPDREFRRCVARYGGDARPRGFSCWDQYLAMAFAQLTYRDGLRDIEACLRSLGGKLYHMGFHGRVARSTLADANDSHDWRIYADFAQVLIRVARLLYASDPIGVELDQSLYALDSTTIDLCLSLFPWAKFRKHKAAVKMHTLLDLHGNIPTFISITAGKVHDVNVLDEILPEAGAFYVMDRGYVDFERLYIFTLSAAFFVVRTKSNVVLQRRYSHPVDKTTGVRSDHTVILTVIGSAKAYPEQLRRVSYLDVATRKRFKFLTNNFTLPALTIALIYKSRWQVELFFKWIKQHLRIKAFYGTSENAVKTQIWIAVSVYVLVAIVRKRLGLKVSLYQILQILSVTLFEKTPILQALQPSDSRDDLLDSANQLNLFAL
;
A
#
# COMPACT_ATOMS: atom_id res chain seq x y z
N MET A 1 -3.03 -4.45 -21.11
CA MET A 1 -4.37 -3.86 -21.16
C MET A 1 -5.46 -4.83 -20.70
N ASN A 2 -5.42 -6.12 -21.02
CA ASN A 2 -6.45 -7.12 -20.64
C ASN A 2 -6.71 -7.27 -19.12
N PHE A 3 -5.86 -6.73 -18.27
CA PHE A 3 -6.02 -6.76 -16.81
C PHE A 3 -6.64 -5.48 -16.22
N LEU A 4 -6.82 -4.43 -17.03
CA LEU A 4 -7.43 -3.17 -16.60
C LEU A 4 -8.94 -3.17 -16.88
N PRO A 5 -9.80 -2.99 -15.88
CA PRO A 5 -11.23 -2.94 -16.03
C PRO A 5 -11.69 -1.56 -16.55
N ASP A 6 -11.58 -1.33 -17.86
CA ASP A 6 -11.91 -0.06 -18.54
C ASP A 6 -13.33 0.43 -18.21
N ARG A 7 -14.33 -0.47 -18.20
CA ARG A 7 -15.72 -0.11 -17.85
C ARG A 7 -15.82 0.50 -16.45
N GLU A 8 -15.12 -0.06 -15.49
CA GLU A 8 -15.14 0.44 -14.11
C GLU A 8 -14.38 1.77 -14.01
N PHE A 9 -13.29 1.95 -14.77
CA PHE A 9 -12.60 3.23 -14.84
C PHE A 9 -13.52 4.33 -15.37
N ARG A 10 -14.24 4.08 -16.46
CA ARG A 10 -15.23 5.05 -17.02
C ARG A 10 -16.33 5.41 -16.00
N ARG A 11 -16.76 4.47 -15.17
CA ARG A 11 -17.70 4.75 -14.07
C ARG A 11 -17.10 5.70 -13.02
N CYS A 12 -15.83 5.51 -12.68
CA CYS A 12 -15.11 6.43 -11.78
C CYS A 12 -15.00 7.83 -12.40
N VAL A 13 -14.66 7.93 -13.68
CA VAL A 13 -14.60 9.20 -14.41
C VAL A 13 -15.95 9.90 -14.43
N ALA A 14 -17.02 9.18 -14.76
CA ALA A 14 -18.39 9.73 -14.83
C ALA A 14 -18.85 10.27 -13.45
N ARG A 15 -18.50 9.59 -12.35
CA ARG A 15 -18.87 10.02 -10.99
C ARG A 15 -18.37 11.43 -10.64
N TYR A 16 -17.20 11.80 -11.14
CA TYR A 16 -16.56 13.09 -10.84
C TYR A 16 -16.57 14.05 -12.04
N GLY A 17 -17.25 13.69 -13.13
CA GLY A 17 -17.35 14.54 -14.34
C GLY A 17 -16.01 14.81 -15.03
N GLY A 18 -15.02 13.86 -14.91
CA GLY A 18 -13.64 14.07 -15.33
C GLY A 18 -13.48 14.38 -16.82
N ASP A 19 -14.31 13.82 -17.70
CA ASP A 19 -14.28 14.01 -19.15
C ASP A 19 -15.49 14.85 -19.66
N ALA A 20 -16.15 15.62 -18.79
CA ALA A 20 -17.32 16.44 -19.16
C ALA A 20 -17.00 17.51 -20.22
N ARG A 21 -15.73 17.87 -20.39
CA ARG A 21 -15.24 18.77 -21.44
C ARG A 21 -14.00 18.16 -22.11
N PRO A 22 -14.16 17.19 -23.02
CA PRO A 22 -13.03 16.53 -23.64
C PRO A 22 -12.23 17.49 -24.49
N ARG A 23 -11.09 17.93 -23.99
CA ARG A 23 -10.09 18.75 -24.72
C ARG A 23 -9.05 17.85 -25.42
N GLY A 24 -9.45 16.70 -25.92
CA GLY A 24 -8.57 15.77 -26.63
C GLY A 24 -7.63 14.93 -25.74
N PHE A 25 -7.58 15.14 -24.41
CA PHE A 25 -6.77 14.36 -23.48
C PHE A 25 -7.65 13.91 -22.31
N SER A 26 -7.98 12.63 -22.29
CA SER A 26 -8.92 12.04 -21.34
C SER A 26 -8.26 11.68 -20.00
N CYS A 27 -9.10 11.45 -18.97
CA CYS A 27 -8.63 10.87 -17.70
C CYS A 27 -7.96 9.50 -17.92
N TRP A 28 -8.38 8.76 -18.95
CA TRP A 28 -7.75 7.48 -19.31
C TRP A 28 -6.35 7.68 -19.88
N ASP A 29 -6.16 8.63 -20.80
CA ASP A 29 -4.84 8.96 -21.35
C ASP A 29 -3.88 9.41 -20.25
N GLN A 30 -4.37 10.22 -19.28
CA GLN A 30 -3.59 10.60 -18.09
C GLN A 30 -3.22 9.38 -17.26
N TYR A 31 -4.19 8.51 -16.94
CA TYR A 31 -3.92 7.28 -16.18
C TYR A 31 -2.84 6.43 -16.86
N LEU A 32 -2.95 6.21 -18.17
CA LEU A 32 -1.99 5.43 -18.94
C LEU A 32 -0.60 6.05 -18.95
N ALA A 33 -0.50 7.37 -19.16
CA ALA A 33 0.78 8.09 -19.17
C ALA A 33 1.46 8.04 -17.80
N MET A 34 0.70 8.23 -16.74
CA MET A 34 1.21 8.19 -15.37
C MET A 34 1.55 6.75 -14.93
N ALA A 35 0.74 5.74 -15.31
CA ALA A 35 1.03 4.34 -15.05
C ALA A 35 2.29 3.88 -15.81
N PHE A 36 2.45 4.30 -17.08
CA PHE A 36 3.68 4.10 -17.84
C PHE A 36 4.89 4.68 -17.09
N ALA A 37 4.78 5.90 -16.59
CA ALA A 37 5.85 6.55 -15.82
C ALA A 37 6.25 5.75 -14.56
N GLN A 38 5.28 5.17 -13.85
CA GLN A 38 5.54 4.31 -12.70
C GLN A 38 6.23 3.00 -13.11
N LEU A 39 5.72 2.34 -14.16
CA LEU A 39 6.24 1.05 -14.64
C LEU A 39 7.64 1.15 -15.24
N THR A 40 8.00 2.29 -15.82
CA THR A 40 9.27 2.49 -16.55
C THR A 40 10.23 3.48 -15.87
N TYR A 41 9.95 3.84 -14.61
CA TYR A 41 10.81 4.68 -13.76
C TYR A 41 11.13 6.07 -14.35
N ARG A 42 10.15 6.74 -14.98
CA ARG A 42 10.36 8.08 -15.56
C ARG A 42 10.55 9.13 -14.46
N ASP A 43 11.49 10.06 -14.68
CA ASP A 43 11.86 11.06 -13.67
C ASP A 43 11.03 12.33 -13.72
N GLY A 44 10.40 12.64 -14.84
CA GLY A 44 9.59 13.85 -14.98
C GLY A 44 8.72 13.87 -16.24
N LEU A 45 7.84 14.88 -16.32
CA LEU A 45 6.90 15.01 -17.45
C LEU A 45 7.60 15.15 -18.82
N ARG A 46 8.81 15.74 -18.87
CA ARG A 46 9.60 15.83 -20.11
C ARG A 46 10.08 14.45 -20.57
N ASP A 47 10.51 13.64 -19.63
CA ASP A 47 10.95 12.26 -19.90
C ASP A 47 9.77 11.41 -20.35
N ILE A 48 8.61 11.52 -19.69
CA ILE A 48 7.36 10.86 -20.10
C ILE A 48 7.01 11.23 -21.55
N GLU A 49 6.97 12.53 -21.87
CA GLU A 49 6.66 13.02 -23.22
C GLU A 49 7.65 12.49 -24.26
N ALA A 50 8.95 12.58 -23.97
CA ALA A 50 9.99 12.12 -24.91
C ALA A 50 9.89 10.63 -25.20
N CYS A 51 9.73 9.80 -24.15
CA CYS A 51 9.61 8.36 -24.30
C CYS A 51 8.31 7.96 -25.02
N LEU A 52 7.16 8.54 -24.66
CA LEU A 52 5.90 8.23 -25.35
C LEU A 52 5.94 8.70 -26.81
N ARG A 53 6.57 9.85 -27.11
CA ARG A 53 6.74 10.32 -28.48
C ARG A 53 7.57 9.36 -29.34
N SER A 54 8.63 8.77 -28.79
CA SER A 54 9.47 7.81 -29.51
C SER A 54 8.74 6.51 -29.90
N LEU A 55 7.64 6.21 -29.21
CA LEU A 55 6.84 4.98 -29.41
C LEU A 55 5.80 5.11 -30.53
N GLY A 56 5.51 6.35 -31.00
CA GLY A 56 4.69 6.62 -32.18
C GLY A 56 3.43 5.76 -32.31
N GLY A 57 3.32 4.97 -33.40
CA GLY A 57 2.17 4.11 -33.68
C GLY A 57 1.88 3.01 -32.67
N LYS A 58 2.82 2.69 -31.76
CA LYS A 58 2.58 1.71 -30.69
C LYS A 58 1.61 2.24 -29.62
N LEU A 59 1.49 3.56 -29.45
CA LEU A 59 0.63 4.19 -28.46
C LEU A 59 -0.85 3.86 -28.66
N TYR A 60 -1.32 3.81 -29.89
CA TYR A 60 -2.69 3.43 -30.20
C TYR A 60 -3.04 2.02 -29.68
N HIS A 61 -2.13 1.06 -29.85
CA HIS A 61 -2.31 -0.30 -29.35
C HIS A 61 -2.30 -0.40 -27.82
N MET A 62 -1.80 0.64 -27.15
CA MET A 62 -1.84 0.77 -25.69
C MET A 62 -3.10 1.48 -25.20
N GLY A 63 -3.97 1.95 -26.09
CA GLY A 63 -5.21 2.64 -25.75
C GLY A 63 -5.07 4.14 -25.59
N PHE A 64 -3.98 4.75 -26.03
CA PHE A 64 -3.90 6.20 -26.14
C PHE A 64 -4.66 6.71 -27.37
N HIS A 65 -5.45 7.75 -27.18
CA HIS A 65 -6.24 8.34 -28.26
C HIS A 65 -5.53 9.48 -28.98
N GLY A 66 -4.40 9.96 -28.45
CA GLY A 66 -3.66 11.07 -29.03
C GLY A 66 -2.24 11.22 -28.49
N ARG A 67 -1.59 12.29 -28.92
CA ARG A 67 -0.23 12.63 -28.47
C ARG A 67 -0.27 13.13 -27.01
N VAL A 68 0.65 12.65 -26.20
CA VAL A 68 0.85 13.11 -24.82
C VAL A 68 1.89 14.24 -24.83
N ALA A 69 1.43 15.48 -24.62
CA ALA A 69 2.30 16.63 -24.42
C ALA A 69 2.51 16.90 -22.93
N ARG A 70 3.71 17.36 -22.58
CA ARG A 70 4.08 17.69 -21.18
C ARG A 70 3.12 18.69 -20.53
N SER A 71 2.77 19.77 -21.25
CA SER A 71 1.84 20.79 -20.74
C SER A 71 0.45 20.21 -20.49
N THR A 72 -0.07 19.44 -21.44
CA THR A 72 -1.38 18.79 -21.31
C THR A 72 -1.42 17.81 -20.12
N LEU A 73 -0.34 17.04 -19.91
CA LEU A 73 -0.26 16.12 -18.78
C LEU A 73 -0.13 16.87 -17.45
N ALA A 74 0.58 18.03 -17.44
CA ALA A 74 0.65 18.89 -16.25
C ALA A 74 -0.72 19.47 -15.90
N ASP A 75 -1.43 20.04 -16.89
CA ASP A 75 -2.77 20.60 -16.71
C ASP A 75 -3.77 19.53 -16.25
N ALA A 76 -3.67 18.31 -16.79
CA ALA A 76 -4.49 17.19 -16.35
C ALA A 76 -4.22 16.78 -14.89
N ASN A 77 -2.96 16.78 -14.46
CA ASN A 77 -2.59 16.49 -13.07
C ASN A 77 -3.17 17.52 -12.08
N ASP A 78 -3.35 18.75 -12.51
CA ASP A 78 -3.92 19.81 -11.66
C ASP A 78 -5.46 19.86 -11.72
N SER A 79 -6.08 19.49 -12.86
CA SER A 79 -7.51 19.70 -13.13
C SER A 79 -8.39 18.46 -13.01
N HIS A 80 -7.90 17.25 -13.35
CA HIS A 80 -8.67 16.03 -13.20
C HIS A 80 -8.70 15.60 -11.74
N ASP A 81 -9.89 15.34 -11.21
CA ASP A 81 -10.08 15.02 -9.80
C ASP A 81 -9.33 13.74 -9.38
N TRP A 82 -8.46 13.84 -8.40
CA TRP A 82 -7.68 12.71 -7.88
C TRP A 82 -8.55 11.53 -7.38
N ARG A 83 -9.81 11.81 -7.00
CA ARG A 83 -10.75 10.79 -6.51
C ARG A 83 -11.11 9.77 -7.58
N ILE A 84 -11.02 10.13 -8.85
CA ILE A 84 -11.18 9.20 -9.99
C ILE A 84 -10.21 8.03 -9.84
N TYR A 85 -8.94 8.34 -9.59
CA TYR A 85 -7.85 7.36 -9.49
C TYR A 85 -7.88 6.62 -8.16
N ALA A 86 -8.35 7.27 -7.10
CA ALA A 86 -8.59 6.63 -5.81
C ALA A 86 -9.69 5.56 -5.91
N ASP A 87 -10.84 5.90 -6.47
CA ASP A 87 -11.94 4.96 -6.69
C ASP A 87 -11.53 3.81 -7.60
N PHE A 88 -10.77 4.11 -8.66
CA PHE A 88 -10.26 3.06 -9.55
C PHE A 88 -9.27 2.12 -8.85
N ALA A 89 -8.38 2.66 -8.00
CA ALA A 89 -7.50 1.83 -7.17
C ALA A 89 -8.31 0.92 -6.24
N GLN A 90 -9.43 1.41 -5.67
CA GLN A 90 -10.32 0.59 -4.84
C GLN A 90 -11.00 -0.53 -5.64
N VAL A 91 -11.30 -0.33 -6.93
CA VAL A 91 -11.78 -1.42 -7.81
C VAL A 91 -10.72 -2.50 -7.94
N LEU A 92 -9.46 -2.12 -8.23
CA LEU A 92 -8.34 -3.07 -8.35
C LEU A 92 -8.06 -3.79 -7.03
N ILE A 93 -8.09 -3.07 -5.91
CA ILE A 93 -7.92 -3.63 -4.56
C ILE A 93 -8.94 -4.74 -4.28
N ARG A 94 -10.23 -4.50 -4.58
CA ARG A 94 -11.26 -5.55 -4.42
C ARG A 94 -10.97 -6.80 -5.24
N VAL A 95 -10.52 -6.65 -6.48
CA VAL A 95 -10.11 -7.78 -7.32
C VAL A 95 -8.91 -8.51 -6.71
N ALA A 96 -7.90 -7.78 -6.25
CA ALA A 96 -6.70 -8.37 -5.65
C ALA A 96 -7.04 -9.11 -4.35
N ARG A 97 -7.84 -8.53 -3.45
CA ARG A 97 -8.24 -9.17 -2.20
C ARG A 97 -8.89 -10.54 -2.43
N LEU A 98 -9.80 -10.64 -3.40
CA LEU A 98 -10.42 -11.92 -3.76
C LEU A 98 -9.40 -12.95 -4.27
N LEU A 99 -8.42 -12.52 -5.06
CA LEU A 99 -7.37 -13.40 -5.60
C LEU A 99 -6.40 -13.91 -4.52
N TYR A 100 -6.16 -13.12 -3.49
CA TYR A 100 -5.20 -13.42 -2.41
C TYR A 100 -5.84 -13.94 -1.12
N ALA A 101 -7.17 -14.05 -1.05
CA ALA A 101 -7.90 -14.38 0.18
C ALA A 101 -7.46 -15.69 0.86
N SER A 102 -6.94 -16.65 0.09
CA SER A 102 -6.45 -17.94 0.62
C SER A 102 -4.93 -18.00 0.82
N ASP A 103 -4.21 -16.89 0.60
CA ASP A 103 -2.75 -16.88 0.77
C ASP A 103 -2.38 -16.93 2.26
N PRO A 104 -1.32 -17.65 2.63
CA PRO A 104 -0.89 -17.71 4.02
C PRO A 104 -0.37 -16.36 4.51
N ILE A 105 -0.75 -16.00 5.73
CA ILE A 105 -0.29 -14.76 6.41
C ILE A 105 0.97 -14.97 7.26
N GLY A 106 1.51 -16.20 7.29
CA GLY A 106 2.71 -16.53 8.07
C GLY A 106 2.47 -16.68 9.58
N VAL A 107 1.22 -16.62 10.01
CA VAL A 107 0.76 -16.92 11.38
C VAL A 107 -0.43 -17.87 11.25
N GLU A 108 -0.49 -18.89 12.11
CA GLU A 108 -1.66 -19.77 12.17
C GLU A 108 -2.86 -18.99 12.72
N LEU A 109 -3.67 -18.49 11.82
CA LEU A 109 -4.84 -17.67 12.10
C LEU A 109 -5.87 -17.83 10.98
N ASP A 110 -7.10 -18.18 11.32
CA ASP A 110 -8.20 -18.35 10.37
C ASP A 110 -8.88 -17.02 10.01
N GLN A 111 -8.65 -15.99 10.84
CA GLN A 111 -9.27 -14.68 10.70
C GLN A 111 -8.42 -13.74 9.84
N SER A 112 -9.06 -12.75 9.26
CA SER A 112 -8.37 -11.67 8.56
C SER A 112 -7.41 -10.92 9.50
N LEU A 113 -6.23 -10.61 9.02
CA LEU A 113 -5.21 -9.88 9.75
C LEU A 113 -4.77 -8.63 8.96
N TYR A 114 -4.97 -7.48 9.57
CA TYR A 114 -4.66 -6.17 9.00
C TYR A 114 -3.52 -5.50 9.78
N ALA A 115 -2.54 -4.98 9.06
CA ALA A 115 -1.49 -4.13 9.63
C ALA A 115 -1.77 -2.65 9.30
N LEU A 116 -1.90 -1.81 10.34
CA LEU A 116 -2.08 -0.38 10.18
C LEU A 116 -0.79 0.35 10.55
N ASP A 117 -0.33 1.19 9.63
CA ASP A 117 0.79 2.09 9.87
C ASP A 117 0.73 3.30 8.93
N SER A 118 1.63 4.27 9.12
CA SER A 118 1.76 5.43 8.27
C SER A 118 3.20 5.61 7.79
N THR A 119 3.34 6.27 6.64
CA THR A 119 4.65 6.67 6.15
C THR A 119 4.63 8.13 5.74
N THR A 120 5.69 8.86 6.11
CA THR A 120 5.88 10.25 5.73
C THR A 120 6.63 10.33 4.40
N ILE A 121 6.15 11.19 3.51
CA ILE A 121 6.78 11.53 2.24
C ILE A 121 7.19 13.00 2.36
N ASP A 122 8.49 13.25 2.46
CA ASP A 122 9.03 14.60 2.59
C ASP A 122 8.89 15.37 1.29
N LEU A 123 8.52 16.66 1.39
CA LEU A 123 8.32 17.59 0.29
C LEU A 123 9.15 18.86 0.52
N CYS A 124 9.50 19.52 -0.56
CA CYS A 124 10.13 20.84 -0.50
C CYS A 124 9.10 21.92 -0.16
N LEU A 125 9.25 22.63 0.96
CA LEU A 125 8.28 23.60 1.44
C LEU A 125 8.02 24.74 0.43
N SER A 126 9.03 25.19 -0.30
CA SER A 126 8.89 26.24 -1.30
C SER A 126 8.02 25.84 -2.50
N LEU A 127 7.98 24.55 -2.84
CA LEU A 127 7.17 23.99 -3.94
C LEU A 127 5.80 23.49 -3.48
N PHE A 128 5.68 23.10 -2.21
CA PHE A 128 4.46 22.49 -1.63
C PHE A 128 4.02 23.22 -0.36
N PRO A 129 3.68 24.53 -0.42
CA PRO A 129 3.34 25.33 0.76
C PRO A 129 2.07 24.84 1.47
N TRP A 130 1.15 24.20 0.75
CA TRP A 130 -0.07 23.61 1.30
C TRP A 130 0.19 22.43 2.25
N ALA A 131 1.31 21.69 2.06
CA ALA A 131 1.68 20.52 2.86
C ALA A 131 2.59 20.85 4.04
N LYS A 132 2.57 22.08 4.56
CA LYS A 132 3.42 22.51 5.68
C LYS A 132 3.30 21.55 6.87
N PHE A 133 4.44 21.00 7.28
CA PHE A 133 4.56 20.01 8.37
C PHE A 133 5.27 20.58 9.60
N ARG A 134 6.40 21.27 9.38
CA ARG A 134 7.21 21.93 10.42
C ARG A 134 7.65 23.30 9.89
N LYS A 135 8.30 24.11 10.77
CA LYS A 135 8.72 25.47 10.41
C LYS A 135 9.40 25.58 9.03
N HIS A 136 10.23 24.59 8.68
CA HIS A 136 11.03 24.57 7.44
C HIS A 136 10.83 23.30 6.59
N LYS A 137 9.74 22.53 6.83
CA LYS A 137 9.48 21.27 6.10
C LYS A 137 8.03 21.17 5.67
N ALA A 138 7.83 20.62 4.49
CA ALA A 138 6.54 20.13 4.04
C ALA A 138 6.57 18.59 3.97
N ALA A 139 5.44 17.95 4.19
CA ALA A 139 5.30 16.52 4.05
C ALA A 139 3.83 16.14 3.90
N VAL A 140 3.59 15.02 3.21
CA VAL A 140 2.32 14.29 3.28
C VAL A 140 2.55 12.96 4.00
N LYS A 141 1.49 12.48 4.66
CA LYS A 141 1.46 11.14 5.23
C LYS A 141 0.52 10.26 4.42
N MET A 142 0.96 9.05 4.18
CA MET A 142 0.13 7.98 3.62
C MET A 142 -0.11 6.96 4.73
N HIS A 143 -1.33 6.96 5.27
CA HIS A 143 -1.81 5.97 6.21
C HIS A 143 -2.34 4.78 5.43
N THR A 144 -1.97 3.58 5.83
CA THR A 144 -2.35 2.37 5.09
C THR A 144 -2.78 1.27 6.05
N LEU A 145 -3.95 0.70 5.79
CA LEU A 145 -4.37 -0.58 6.34
C LEU A 145 -4.06 -1.65 5.30
N LEU A 146 -3.14 -2.54 5.63
CA LEU A 146 -2.65 -3.59 4.74
C LEU A 146 -3.27 -4.93 5.14
N ASP A 147 -3.99 -5.57 4.22
CA ASP A 147 -4.41 -6.96 4.37
C ASP A 147 -3.19 -7.86 4.18
N LEU A 148 -2.85 -8.65 5.19
CA LEU A 148 -1.66 -9.49 5.15
C LEU A 148 -1.81 -10.74 4.27
N HIS A 149 -3.03 -11.04 3.79
CA HIS A 149 -3.21 -11.94 2.67
C HIS A 149 -2.70 -11.27 1.39
N GLY A 150 -1.50 -11.64 0.99
CA GLY A 150 -0.85 -11.08 -0.21
C GLY A 150 -0.35 -9.64 -0.10
N ASN A 151 -0.40 -9.02 1.08
CA ASN A 151 0.03 -7.63 1.34
C ASN A 151 -0.69 -6.61 0.45
N ILE A 152 -2.02 -6.71 0.38
CA ILE A 152 -2.86 -5.82 -0.42
C ILE A 152 -3.35 -4.64 0.45
N PRO A 153 -3.10 -3.37 0.08
CA PRO A 153 -3.63 -2.23 0.82
C PRO A 153 -5.16 -2.19 0.68
N THR A 154 -5.89 -2.20 1.79
CA THR A 154 -7.36 -2.18 1.81
C THR A 154 -7.92 -0.79 2.03
N PHE A 155 -7.20 0.03 2.77
CA PHE A 155 -7.53 1.41 3.04
C PHE A 155 -6.26 2.26 2.93
N ILE A 156 -6.39 3.42 2.29
CA ILE A 156 -5.32 4.43 2.21
C ILE A 156 -5.95 5.80 2.43
N SER A 157 -5.40 6.56 3.36
CA SER A 157 -5.72 7.98 3.58
C SER A 157 -4.44 8.82 3.41
N ILE A 158 -4.53 9.88 2.61
CA ILE A 158 -3.41 10.79 2.33
C ILE A 158 -3.71 12.12 3.02
N THR A 159 -2.90 12.44 4.03
CA THR A 159 -3.09 13.63 4.86
C THR A 159 -1.86 14.54 4.85
N ALA A 160 -2.05 15.80 5.28
CA ALA A 160 -0.90 16.65 5.57
C ALA A 160 -0.06 16.04 6.70
N GLY A 161 1.27 16.22 6.65
CA GLY A 161 2.21 15.61 7.60
C GLY A 161 1.94 15.93 9.07
N LYS A 162 1.25 17.04 9.38
CA LYS A 162 0.88 17.47 10.74
C LYS A 162 -0.22 16.63 11.41
N VAL A 163 -1.00 15.88 10.63
CA VAL A 163 -2.09 15.04 11.16
C VAL A 163 -1.49 13.90 11.99
N HIS A 164 -2.00 13.70 13.21
CA HIS A 164 -1.56 12.60 14.05
C HIS A 164 -2.06 11.26 13.53
N ASP A 165 -1.19 10.25 13.57
CA ASP A 165 -1.48 8.91 12.99
C ASP A 165 -2.73 8.27 13.61
N VAL A 166 -2.96 8.48 14.89
CA VAL A 166 -4.09 7.92 15.64
C VAL A 166 -5.46 8.39 15.10
N ASN A 167 -5.53 9.58 14.49
CA ASN A 167 -6.79 10.12 13.97
C ASN A 167 -7.36 9.31 12.81
N VAL A 168 -6.52 8.55 12.10
CA VAL A 168 -7.00 7.68 11.00
C VAL A 168 -7.89 6.54 11.49
N LEU A 169 -7.82 6.20 12.79
CA LEU A 169 -8.71 5.20 13.37
C LEU A 169 -10.18 5.60 13.28
N ASP A 170 -10.49 6.89 13.21
CA ASP A 170 -11.85 7.42 13.04
C ASP A 170 -12.42 7.15 11.62
N GLU A 171 -11.54 6.88 10.65
CA GLU A 171 -11.90 6.58 9.25
C GLU A 171 -12.04 5.07 8.99
N ILE A 172 -11.61 4.22 9.94
CA ILE A 172 -11.59 2.76 9.78
C ILE A 172 -12.86 2.17 10.38
N LEU A 173 -13.58 1.39 9.58
CA LEU A 173 -14.69 0.57 10.05
C LEU A 173 -14.17 -0.83 10.37
N PRO A 174 -14.07 -1.23 11.67
CA PRO A 174 -13.55 -2.54 12.03
C PRO A 174 -14.47 -3.67 11.55
N GLU A 175 -13.88 -4.69 10.91
CA GLU A 175 -14.59 -5.91 10.49
C GLU A 175 -14.67 -6.86 11.70
N ALA A 176 -15.87 -7.36 12.03
CA ALA A 176 -16.07 -8.31 13.11
C ALA A 176 -15.23 -9.58 12.90
N GLY A 177 -14.55 -10.05 13.95
CA GLY A 177 -13.67 -11.20 13.93
C GLY A 177 -12.26 -10.93 13.39
N ALA A 178 -12.01 -9.81 12.71
CA ALA A 178 -10.69 -9.49 12.17
C ALA A 178 -9.72 -8.98 13.24
N PHE A 179 -8.43 -9.18 13.00
CA PHE A 179 -7.33 -8.66 13.82
C PHE A 179 -6.69 -7.43 13.19
N TYR A 180 -6.41 -6.43 14.02
CA TYR A 180 -5.75 -5.20 13.62
C TYR A 180 -4.46 -5.03 14.43
N VAL A 181 -3.31 -5.08 13.74
CA VAL A 181 -2.02 -4.88 14.39
C VAL A 181 -1.49 -3.47 14.13
N MET A 182 -1.11 -2.78 15.21
CA MET A 182 -0.74 -1.37 15.16
C MET A 182 0.45 -1.05 16.05
N ASP A 183 1.21 0.01 15.73
CA ASP A 183 2.28 0.49 16.61
C ASP A 183 1.71 1.25 17.83
N ARG A 184 2.58 1.57 18.79
CA ARG A 184 2.26 2.34 19.99
C ARG A 184 1.70 3.74 19.71
N GLY A 185 1.96 4.31 18.52
CA GLY A 185 1.39 5.57 18.06
C GLY A 185 -0.13 5.59 18.06
N TYR A 186 -0.75 4.44 17.82
CA TYR A 186 -2.19 4.24 17.73
C TYR A 186 -2.86 3.90 19.05
N VAL A 187 -2.16 3.94 20.19
CA VAL A 187 -2.78 3.71 21.50
C VAL A 187 -3.61 4.92 21.91
N ASP A 188 -4.91 4.78 21.71
CA ASP A 188 -5.98 5.65 22.16
C ASP A 188 -7.13 4.75 22.64
N PHE A 189 -7.48 4.81 23.91
CA PHE A 189 -8.36 3.81 24.52
C PHE A 189 -9.82 3.96 24.07
N GLU A 190 -10.29 5.16 23.78
CA GLU A 190 -11.63 5.38 23.26
C GLU A 190 -11.77 4.76 21.86
N ARG A 191 -10.80 5.02 20.99
CA ARG A 191 -10.78 4.43 19.64
C ARG A 191 -10.56 2.91 19.65
N LEU A 192 -9.70 2.40 20.54
CA LEU A 192 -9.51 0.96 20.71
C LEU A 192 -10.77 0.26 21.22
N TYR A 193 -11.60 0.95 22.02
CA TYR A 193 -12.86 0.39 22.49
C TYR A 193 -13.88 0.21 21.35
N ILE A 194 -13.83 1.06 20.31
CA ILE A 194 -14.66 0.89 19.11
C ILE A 194 -14.38 -0.46 18.43
N PHE A 195 -13.12 -0.91 18.37
CA PHE A 195 -12.79 -2.24 17.85
C PHE A 195 -13.44 -3.34 18.68
N THR A 196 -13.42 -3.23 19.98
CA THR A 196 -14.06 -4.20 20.89
C THR A 196 -15.57 -4.22 20.69
N LEU A 197 -16.23 -3.06 20.62
CA LEU A 197 -17.67 -2.94 20.37
C LEU A 197 -18.06 -3.49 18.99
N SER A 198 -17.15 -3.43 18.02
CA SER A 198 -17.33 -3.99 16.67
C SER A 198 -17.02 -5.49 16.59
N ALA A 199 -16.79 -6.17 17.73
CA ALA A 199 -16.35 -7.56 17.79
C ALA A 199 -15.06 -7.84 16.98
N ALA A 200 -14.21 -6.82 16.79
CA ALA A 200 -12.89 -6.94 16.17
C ALA A 200 -11.79 -7.01 17.24
N PHE A 201 -10.66 -7.58 16.87
CA PHE A 201 -9.52 -7.72 17.76
C PHE A 201 -8.39 -6.77 17.37
N PHE A 202 -7.66 -6.29 18.36
CA PHE A 202 -6.46 -5.51 18.12
C PHE A 202 -5.25 -6.07 18.88
N VAL A 203 -4.06 -5.83 18.32
CA VAL A 203 -2.77 -6.05 19.00
C VAL A 203 -1.95 -4.78 18.83
N VAL A 204 -1.71 -4.07 19.94
CA VAL A 204 -0.93 -2.83 19.93
C VAL A 204 0.26 -2.91 20.88
N ARG A 205 1.36 -2.24 20.54
CA ARG A 205 2.49 -2.10 21.48
C ARG A 205 2.14 -1.06 22.54
N THR A 206 2.35 -1.42 23.80
CA THR A 206 2.06 -0.52 24.95
C THR A 206 3.00 0.69 24.97
N LYS A 207 2.48 1.86 25.29
CA LYS A 207 3.27 3.04 25.70
C LYS A 207 3.79 2.85 27.12
N SER A 208 4.95 3.43 27.44
CA SER A 208 5.59 3.31 28.78
C SER A 208 4.78 3.97 29.90
N ASN A 209 3.98 4.98 29.57
CA ASN A 209 3.16 5.76 30.50
C ASN A 209 1.75 5.19 30.75
N VAL A 210 1.42 4.02 30.17
CA VAL A 210 0.13 3.37 30.41
C VAL A 210 0.16 2.68 31.78
N VAL A 211 -0.70 3.11 32.69
CA VAL A 211 -0.83 2.55 34.04
C VAL A 211 -1.87 1.44 34.01
N LEU A 212 -1.42 0.24 34.37
CA LEU A 212 -2.22 -0.99 34.32
C LEU A 212 -2.16 -1.71 35.67
N GLN A 213 -3.28 -2.16 36.16
CA GLN A 213 -3.38 -3.06 37.31
C GLN A 213 -3.59 -4.49 36.82
N ARG A 214 -2.72 -5.40 37.26
CA ARG A 214 -2.86 -6.84 37.00
C ARG A 214 -4.00 -7.41 37.82
N ARG A 215 -4.91 -8.12 37.16
CA ARG A 215 -6.00 -8.88 37.79
C ARG A 215 -5.68 -10.36 37.89
N TYR A 216 -5.14 -10.93 36.81
CA TYR A 216 -4.81 -12.34 36.75
C TYR A 216 -3.49 -12.58 35.98
N SER A 217 -2.77 -13.67 36.31
CA SER A 217 -1.58 -14.13 35.61
C SER A 217 -1.83 -15.49 35.00
N HIS A 218 -1.67 -15.61 33.71
CA HIS A 218 -1.76 -16.88 33.00
C HIS A 218 -0.38 -17.58 32.95
N PRO A 219 -0.35 -18.92 32.98
CA PRO A 219 0.88 -19.67 32.82
C PRO A 219 1.47 -19.42 31.44
N VAL A 220 2.81 -19.37 31.35
CA VAL A 220 3.53 -19.13 30.09
C VAL A 220 4.71 -20.09 29.97
N ASP A 221 4.95 -20.55 28.74
CA ASP A 221 6.20 -21.22 28.39
C ASP A 221 7.26 -20.17 28.01
N LYS A 222 8.24 -20.00 28.90
CA LYS A 222 9.33 -19.02 28.73
C LYS A 222 10.32 -19.40 27.64
N THR A 223 10.36 -20.67 27.20
CA THR A 223 11.23 -21.16 26.13
C THR A 223 10.83 -20.56 24.78
N THR A 224 9.55 -20.21 24.59
CA THR A 224 9.02 -19.58 23.38
C THR A 224 9.37 -18.09 23.24
N GLY A 225 9.98 -17.50 24.27
CA GLY A 225 10.22 -16.06 24.35
C GLY A 225 9.10 -15.27 25.05
N VAL A 226 7.94 -15.87 25.31
CA VAL A 226 6.88 -15.25 26.12
C VAL A 226 7.38 -15.14 27.58
N ARG A 227 7.31 -13.94 28.16
CA ARG A 227 7.80 -13.67 29.52
C ARG A 227 6.69 -13.55 30.54
N SER A 228 5.55 -13.04 30.13
CA SER A 228 4.34 -12.98 30.97
C SER A 228 3.10 -12.81 30.13
N ASP A 229 1.98 -13.27 30.66
CA ASP A 229 0.65 -13.13 30.11
C ASP A 229 -0.32 -12.78 31.25
N HIS A 230 -0.90 -11.59 31.19
CA HIS A 230 -1.70 -11.06 32.27
C HIS A 230 -3.02 -10.50 31.77
N THR A 231 -4.10 -10.77 32.48
CA THR A 231 -5.32 -9.95 32.43
C THR A 231 -5.11 -8.68 33.24
N VAL A 232 -5.38 -7.55 32.66
CA VAL A 232 -5.15 -6.22 33.24
C VAL A 232 -6.35 -5.31 33.06
N ILE A 233 -6.45 -4.29 33.92
CA ILE A 233 -7.39 -3.17 33.76
C ILE A 233 -6.64 -1.86 33.76
N LEU A 234 -7.25 -0.86 33.13
CA LEU A 234 -6.82 0.54 33.22
C LEU A 234 -7.25 1.12 34.57
N THR A 235 -6.37 1.88 35.23
CA THR A 235 -6.65 2.45 36.56
C THR A 235 -6.73 3.95 36.55
N VAL A 236 -6.19 4.64 35.56
CA VAL A 236 -6.36 6.09 35.42
C VAL A 236 -7.79 6.38 35.01
N ILE A 237 -8.50 7.21 35.76
CA ILE A 237 -9.95 7.51 35.61
C ILE A 237 -10.35 7.77 34.16
N GLY A 238 -9.64 8.65 33.45
CA GLY A 238 -9.92 8.94 32.04
C GLY A 238 -9.78 7.73 31.11
N SER A 239 -8.70 6.98 31.27
CA SER A 239 -8.46 5.78 30.45
C SER A 239 -9.43 4.63 30.78
N ALA A 240 -9.75 4.45 32.08
CA ALA A 240 -10.70 3.43 32.53
C ALA A 240 -12.14 3.73 32.05
N LYS A 241 -12.51 5.01 31.96
CA LYS A 241 -13.79 5.43 31.37
C LYS A 241 -13.82 5.20 29.86
N ALA A 242 -12.72 5.51 29.18
CA ALA A 242 -12.60 5.35 27.72
C ALA A 242 -12.58 3.87 27.27
N TYR A 243 -12.01 2.99 28.12
CA TYR A 243 -12.00 1.54 27.87
C TYR A 243 -12.33 0.81 29.19
N PRO A 244 -13.59 0.52 29.45
CA PRO A 244 -14.04 -0.01 30.77
C PRO A 244 -13.78 -1.51 30.95
N GLU A 245 -13.49 -2.23 29.87
CA GLU A 245 -13.32 -3.67 29.89
C GLU A 245 -11.88 -4.10 30.25
N GLN A 246 -11.72 -5.38 30.51
CA GLN A 246 -10.41 -5.99 30.72
C GLN A 246 -9.62 -6.05 29.42
N LEU A 247 -8.31 -5.89 29.55
CA LEU A 247 -7.33 -6.06 28.49
C LEU A 247 -6.38 -7.21 28.85
N ARG A 248 -5.78 -7.79 27.85
CA ARG A 248 -4.71 -8.76 28.00
C ARG A 248 -3.38 -8.11 27.67
N ARG A 249 -2.39 -8.28 28.55
CA ARG A 249 -1.03 -7.80 28.35
C ARG A 249 -0.06 -8.96 28.20
N VAL A 250 0.51 -9.13 27.01
CA VAL A 250 1.54 -10.13 26.72
C VAL A 250 2.91 -9.46 26.68
N SER A 251 3.90 -9.99 27.43
CA SER A 251 5.30 -9.59 27.35
C SER A 251 6.10 -10.64 26.62
N TYR A 252 6.87 -10.20 25.62
CA TYR A 252 7.65 -11.06 24.74
C TYR A 252 9.08 -10.57 24.61
N LEU A 253 10.04 -11.49 24.62
CA LEU A 253 11.44 -11.25 24.28
C LEU A 253 11.73 -11.87 22.93
N ASP A 254 11.96 -11.03 21.93
CA ASP A 254 12.45 -11.48 20.64
C ASP A 254 13.90 -11.94 20.78
N VAL A 255 14.12 -13.24 20.66
CA VAL A 255 15.44 -13.87 20.85
C VAL A 255 16.44 -13.39 19.81
N ALA A 256 15.99 -13.19 18.55
CA ALA A 256 16.87 -12.77 17.46
C ALA A 256 17.41 -11.34 17.65
N THR A 257 16.53 -10.41 18.08
CA THR A 257 16.89 -8.99 18.25
C THR A 257 17.23 -8.61 19.69
N ARG A 258 17.02 -9.51 20.68
CA ARG A 258 17.10 -9.30 22.12
C ARG A 258 16.22 -8.14 22.64
N LYS A 259 15.21 -7.74 21.86
CA LYS A 259 14.29 -6.66 22.25
C LYS A 259 13.11 -7.20 23.04
N ARG A 260 12.72 -6.45 24.06
CA ARG A 260 11.53 -6.74 24.86
C ARG A 260 10.35 -5.91 24.36
N PHE A 261 9.22 -6.59 24.20
CA PHE A 261 7.96 -5.99 23.78
C PHE A 261 6.89 -6.23 24.84
N LYS A 262 5.95 -5.29 24.96
CA LYS A 262 4.73 -5.45 25.73
C LYS A 262 3.58 -5.09 24.82
N PHE A 263 2.65 -6.03 24.64
CA PHE A 263 1.48 -5.88 23.79
C PHE A 263 0.22 -5.78 24.63
N LEU A 264 -0.75 -4.98 24.20
CA LEU A 264 -2.11 -4.97 24.69
C LEU A 264 -3.02 -5.52 23.58
N THR A 265 -4.01 -6.30 24.01
CA THR A 265 -5.03 -6.87 23.12
C THR A 265 -6.33 -7.08 23.88
N ASN A 266 -7.45 -7.10 23.18
CA ASN A 266 -8.76 -7.52 23.69
C ASN A 266 -9.04 -9.02 23.38
N ASN A 267 -8.09 -9.75 22.77
CA ASN A 267 -8.24 -11.17 22.52
C ASN A 267 -7.68 -12.00 23.69
N PHE A 268 -8.52 -12.86 24.26
CA PHE A 268 -8.19 -13.75 25.38
C PHE A 268 -8.09 -15.24 24.97
N THR A 269 -8.46 -15.57 23.72
CA THR A 269 -8.57 -16.96 23.27
C THR A 269 -7.28 -17.49 22.65
N LEU A 270 -6.56 -16.68 21.88
CA LEU A 270 -5.34 -17.10 21.20
C LEU A 270 -4.19 -17.33 22.19
N PRO A 271 -3.26 -18.28 21.91
CA PRO A 271 -2.02 -18.42 22.66
C PRO A 271 -1.21 -17.12 22.72
N ALA A 272 -0.52 -16.87 23.85
CA ALA A 272 0.29 -15.65 24.03
C ALA A 272 1.40 -15.52 22.98
N LEU A 273 1.98 -16.64 22.51
CA LEU A 273 2.95 -16.67 21.44
C LEU A 273 2.33 -16.17 20.12
N THR A 274 1.11 -16.62 19.80
CA THR A 274 0.38 -16.18 18.59
C THR A 274 0.16 -14.65 18.60
N ILE A 275 -0.20 -14.06 19.74
CA ILE A 275 -0.31 -12.59 19.88
C ILE A 275 1.02 -11.91 19.55
N ALA A 276 2.15 -12.46 20.02
CA ALA A 276 3.47 -11.91 19.70
C ALA A 276 3.83 -12.04 18.21
N LEU A 277 3.47 -13.16 17.57
CA LEU A 277 3.68 -13.40 16.13
C LEU A 277 2.79 -12.49 15.27
N ILE A 278 1.54 -12.27 15.65
CA ILE A 278 0.63 -11.27 15.04
C ILE A 278 1.29 -9.88 15.08
N TYR A 279 1.86 -9.46 16.22
CA TYR A 279 2.54 -8.17 16.26
C TYR A 279 3.79 -8.15 15.37
N LYS A 280 4.52 -9.23 15.27
CA LYS A 280 5.70 -9.33 14.40
C LYS A 280 5.33 -9.18 12.92
N SER A 281 4.17 -9.69 12.51
CA SER A 281 3.69 -9.57 11.12
C SER A 281 3.39 -8.11 10.69
N ARG A 282 3.23 -7.16 11.64
CA ARG A 282 3.09 -5.71 11.36
C ARG A 282 4.22 -5.19 10.46
N TRP A 283 5.42 -5.79 10.54
CA TRP A 283 6.56 -5.41 9.69
C TRP A 283 6.24 -5.45 8.18
N GLN A 284 5.25 -6.20 7.75
CA GLN A 284 4.83 -6.27 6.35
C GLN A 284 4.37 -4.92 5.80
N VAL A 285 3.73 -4.07 6.61
CA VAL A 285 3.34 -2.72 6.15
C VAL A 285 4.55 -1.80 5.95
N GLU A 286 5.61 -1.96 6.75
CA GLU A 286 6.87 -1.23 6.54
C GLU A 286 7.59 -1.69 5.26
N LEU A 287 7.55 -3.00 4.96
CA LEU A 287 8.05 -3.54 3.69
C LEU A 287 7.25 -3.03 2.49
N PHE A 288 5.92 -2.94 2.61
CA PHE A 288 5.06 -2.33 1.60
C PHE A 288 5.45 -0.86 1.37
N PHE A 289 5.63 -0.05 2.41
CA PHE A 289 6.07 1.34 2.28
C PHE A 289 7.46 1.47 1.65
N LYS A 290 8.40 0.60 2.07
CA LYS A 290 9.73 0.55 1.46
C LYS A 290 9.62 0.26 -0.02
N TRP A 291 8.81 -0.73 -0.40
CA TRP A 291 8.62 -1.14 -1.78
C TRP A 291 8.04 0.00 -2.63
N ILE A 292 6.93 0.62 -2.19
CA ILE A 292 6.29 1.75 -2.90
C ILE A 292 7.27 2.92 -3.06
N LYS A 293 7.99 3.28 -2.01
CA LYS A 293 8.96 4.39 -2.04
C LYS A 293 10.18 4.12 -2.92
N GLN A 294 10.60 2.88 -3.04
CA GLN A 294 11.79 2.50 -3.81
C GLN A 294 11.48 2.23 -5.28
N HIS A 295 10.33 1.63 -5.56
CA HIS A 295 10.02 1.10 -6.87
C HIS A 295 8.93 1.88 -7.62
N LEU A 296 8.24 2.82 -6.96
CA LEU A 296 7.31 3.73 -7.58
C LEU A 296 7.74 5.19 -7.32
N ARG A 297 7.44 6.06 -8.26
CA ARG A 297 7.87 7.47 -8.21
C ARG A 297 6.95 8.31 -7.31
N ILE A 298 6.99 8.07 -5.99
CA ILE A 298 6.24 8.85 -5.00
C ILE A 298 7.12 9.75 -4.13
N LYS A 299 8.41 9.86 -4.46
CA LYS A 299 9.35 10.80 -3.82
C LYS A 299 9.62 12.03 -4.69
N ALA A 300 9.45 11.91 -6.01
CA ALA A 300 9.55 13.00 -6.97
C ALA A 300 8.20 13.18 -7.64
N PHE A 301 7.52 14.29 -7.35
CA PHE A 301 6.19 14.55 -7.90
C PHE A 301 6.27 15.32 -9.21
N TYR A 302 5.36 15.00 -10.14
CA TYR A 302 5.28 15.63 -11.46
C TYR A 302 4.46 16.91 -11.47
N GLY A 303 3.78 17.25 -10.36
CA GLY A 303 3.07 18.47 -10.12
C GLY A 303 3.14 18.88 -8.65
N THR A 304 2.88 20.13 -8.34
CA THR A 304 3.04 20.72 -7.00
C THR A 304 1.74 20.94 -6.26
N SER A 305 0.60 20.86 -6.94
CA SER A 305 -0.71 20.97 -6.31
C SER A 305 -1.05 19.74 -5.47
N GLU A 306 -1.94 19.91 -4.49
CA GLU A 306 -2.44 18.79 -3.69
C GLU A 306 -3.10 17.72 -4.57
N ASN A 307 -3.85 18.16 -5.59
CA ASN A 307 -4.49 17.26 -6.55
C ASN A 307 -3.47 16.42 -7.31
N ALA A 308 -2.41 17.04 -7.85
CA ALA A 308 -1.37 16.33 -8.59
C ALA A 308 -0.63 15.30 -7.72
N VAL A 309 -0.30 15.66 -6.47
CA VAL A 309 0.35 14.76 -5.53
C VAL A 309 -0.54 13.56 -5.19
N LYS A 310 -1.80 13.79 -4.86
CA LYS A 310 -2.77 12.71 -4.57
C LYS A 310 -2.99 11.82 -5.79
N THR A 311 -3.17 12.41 -6.97
CA THR A 311 -3.29 11.69 -8.25
C THR A 311 -2.11 10.74 -8.47
N GLN A 312 -0.88 11.24 -8.33
CA GLN A 312 0.31 10.41 -8.55
C GLN A 312 0.42 9.27 -7.53
N ILE A 313 0.12 9.51 -6.25
CA ILE A 313 0.15 8.47 -5.21
C ILE A 313 -0.90 7.40 -5.52
N TRP A 314 -2.14 7.78 -5.87
CA TRP A 314 -3.21 6.83 -6.16
C TRP A 314 -2.95 6.01 -7.42
N ILE A 315 -2.37 6.62 -8.46
CA ILE A 315 -1.95 5.88 -9.65
C ILE A 315 -0.81 4.93 -9.31
N ALA A 316 0.17 5.33 -8.49
CA ALA A 316 1.23 4.43 -8.03
C ALA A 316 0.67 3.23 -7.24
N VAL A 317 -0.29 3.46 -6.33
CA VAL A 317 -1.00 2.37 -5.62
C VAL A 317 -1.73 1.45 -6.59
N SER A 318 -2.43 2.01 -7.58
CA SER A 318 -3.13 1.20 -8.58
C SER A 318 -2.19 0.33 -9.40
N VAL A 319 -1.01 0.85 -9.75
CA VAL A 319 0.06 0.09 -10.45
C VAL A 319 0.59 -1.05 -9.57
N TYR A 320 0.86 -0.80 -8.27
CA TYR A 320 1.24 -1.86 -7.34
C TYR A 320 0.22 -3.00 -7.33
N VAL A 321 -1.05 -2.66 -7.15
CA VAL A 321 -2.14 -3.65 -7.09
C VAL A 321 -2.32 -4.37 -8.42
N LEU A 322 -2.19 -3.65 -9.54
CA LEU A 322 -2.25 -4.25 -10.88
C LEU A 322 -1.14 -5.29 -11.09
N VAL A 323 0.10 -4.98 -10.70
CA VAL A 323 1.22 -5.92 -10.78
C VAL A 323 0.98 -7.14 -9.90
N ALA A 324 0.40 -6.95 -8.70
CA ALA A 324 0.01 -8.05 -7.82
C ALA A 324 -1.08 -8.93 -8.48
N ILE A 325 -2.10 -8.34 -9.10
CA ILE A 325 -3.15 -9.07 -9.84
C ILE A 325 -2.53 -9.89 -10.98
N VAL A 326 -1.65 -9.28 -11.78
CA VAL A 326 -0.96 -9.96 -12.90
C VAL A 326 -0.15 -11.15 -12.38
N ARG A 327 0.65 -10.93 -11.33
CA ARG A 327 1.43 -12.01 -10.70
C ARG A 327 0.55 -13.20 -10.30
N LYS A 328 -0.58 -12.92 -9.63
CA LYS A 328 -1.46 -13.96 -9.12
C LYS A 328 -2.21 -14.69 -10.24
N ARG A 329 -2.78 -13.97 -11.19
CA ARG A 329 -3.54 -14.55 -12.31
C ARG A 329 -2.69 -15.40 -13.24
N LEU A 330 -1.42 -15.03 -13.43
CA LEU A 330 -0.49 -15.78 -14.27
C LEU A 330 0.30 -16.84 -13.50
N GLY A 331 0.06 -17.01 -12.19
CA GLY A 331 0.76 -18.00 -11.36
C GLY A 331 2.27 -17.77 -11.26
N LEU A 332 2.73 -16.52 -11.38
CA LEU A 332 4.17 -16.20 -11.44
C LEU A 332 4.82 -16.36 -10.05
N LYS A 333 5.92 -17.09 -10.00
CA LYS A 333 6.72 -17.30 -8.78
C LYS A 333 7.70 -16.14 -8.51
N VAL A 334 7.97 -15.30 -9.50
CA VAL A 334 8.88 -14.15 -9.39
C VAL A 334 8.31 -13.06 -8.48
N SER A 335 9.19 -12.24 -7.89
CA SER A 335 8.80 -11.13 -7.02
C SER A 335 8.13 -10.00 -7.81
N LEU A 336 7.32 -9.17 -7.14
CA LEU A 336 6.73 -7.97 -7.75
C LEU A 336 7.82 -7.03 -8.32
N TYR A 337 8.97 -6.97 -7.67
CA TYR A 337 10.11 -6.17 -8.14
C TYR A 337 10.65 -6.68 -9.47
N GLN A 338 10.89 -8.00 -9.59
CA GLN A 338 11.35 -8.59 -10.85
C GLN A 338 10.34 -8.37 -11.99
N ILE A 339 9.03 -8.48 -11.70
CA ILE A 339 7.99 -8.16 -12.69
C ILE A 339 8.12 -6.72 -13.17
N LEU A 340 8.31 -5.75 -12.25
CA LEU A 340 8.51 -4.34 -12.63
C LEU A 340 9.77 -4.15 -13.48
N GLN A 341 10.89 -4.79 -13.12
CA GLN A 341 12.13 -4.70 -13.88
C GLN A 341 11.93 -5.20 -15.32
N ILE A 342 11.30 -6.36 -15.49
CA ILE A 342 11.02 -6.92 -16.82
C ILE A 342 10.06 -6.01 -17.59
N LEU A 343 8.95 -5.57 -16.97
CA LEU A 343 8.00 -4.67 -17.63
C LEU A 343 8.62 -3.33 -18.02
N SER A 344 9.60 -2.83 -17.26
CA SER A 344 10.25 -1.54 -17.56
C SER A 344 10.95 -1.52 -18.93
N VAL A 345 11.40 -2.66 -19.41
CA VAL A 345 12.10 -2.82 -20.70
C VAL A 345 11.24 -3.48 -21.77
N THR A 346 10.25 -4.30 -21.40
CA THR A 346 9.45 -5.09 -22.36
C THR A 346 8.03 -4.56 -22.60
N LEU A 347 7.63 -3.48 -21.91
CA LEU A 347 6.24 -2.98 -21.91
C LEU A 347 5.68 -2.72 -23.33
N PHE A 348 6.55 -2.39 -24.30
CA PHE A 348 6.19 -2.09 -25.69
C PHE A 348 6.60 -3.18 -26.70
N GLU A 349 7.11 -4.29 -26.22
CA GLU A 349 7.41 -5.43 -27.08
C GLU A 349 6.14 -6.21 -27.40
N LYS A 350 6.06 -6.80 -28.59
CA LYS A 350 4.94 -7.67 -28.99
C LYS A 350 5.09 -9.09 -28.41
N THR A 351 5.82 -9.24 -27.32
CA THR A 351 6.00 -10.51 -26.63
C THR A 351 4.83 -10.73 -25.65
N PRO A 352 4.19 -11.90 -25.65
CA PRO A 352 3.18 -12.22 -24.65
C PRO A 352 3.75 -12.04 -23.24
N ILE A 353 3.00 -11.38 -22.36
CA ILE A 353 3.46 -11.03 -21.00
C ILE A 353 3.93 -12.26 -20.21
N LEU A 354 3.28 -13.41 -20.39
CA LEU A 354 3.68 -14.66 -19.75
C LEU A 354 5.08 -15.10 -20.20
N GLN A 355 5.34 -15.03 -21.50
CA GLN A 355 6.66 -15.39 -22.08
C GLN A 355 7.75 -14.41 -21.63
N ALA A 356 7.44 -13.11 -21.53
CA ALA A 356 8.39 -12.11 -21.05
C ALA A 356 8.77 -12.31 -19.56
N LEU A 357 7.88 -12.92 -18.78
CA LEU A 357 8.04 -13.10 -17.32
C LEU A 357 8.49 -14.53 -16.93
N GLN A 358 8.65 -15.44 -17.88
CA GLN A 358 9.20 -16.78 -17.61
C GLN A 358 10.73 -16.72 -17.43
N PRO A 359 11.30 -17.57 -16.55
CA PRO A 359 12.76 -17.72 -16.44
C PRO A 359 13.39 -18.14 -17.78
N SER A 360 14.60 -17.66 -18.08
CA SER A 360 15.30 -17.90 -19.35
C SER A 360 15.69 -19.37 -19.61
N ASP A 361 15.70 -20.22 -18.59
CA ASP A 361 16.03 -21.66 -18.75
C ASP A 361 15.06 -22.44 -19.65
N SER A 362 13.90 -21.86 -19.97
CA SER A 362 12.94 -22.45 -20.94
C SER A 362 13.02 -21.83 -22.34
N ARG A 363 14.01 -20.94 -22.59
CA ARG A 363 14.18 -20.27 -23.90
C ARG A 363 15.16 -20.94 -24.83
N ASP A 364 16.06 -21.76 -24.30
CA ASP A 364 17.16 -22.34 -25.12
C ASP A 364 16.71 -23.41 -26.11
N ASP A 365 15.49 -23.95 -25.97
CA ASP A 365 14.97 -24.98 -26.93
C ASP A 365 14.28 -24.39 -28.18
N LEU A 366 14.18 -23.06 -28.36
CA LEU A 366 13.45 -22.43 -29.47
C LEU A 366 14.26 -21.41 -30.29
N LEU A 367 15.55 -21.22 -30.02
CA LEU A 367 16.39 -20.26 -30.73
C LEU A 367 17.57 -20.92 -31.45
N ASP A 368 17.36 -22.07 -32.12
CA ASP A 368 18.18 -22.48 -33.26
C ASP A 368 17.51 -21.95 -34.51
N SER A 369 17.86 -20.78 -34.90
CA SER A 369 18.05 -20.29 -36.27
C SER A 369 17.84 -18.78 -36.42
N ALA A 370 18.86 -18.15 -36.96
CA ALA A 370 18.89 -16.93 -37.76
C ALA A 370 19.03 -15.57 -37.08
N ASN A 371 20.25 -15.05 -37.21
CA ASN A 371 20.59 -13.63 -37.41
C ASN A 371 20.32 -12.63 -36.28
N GLN A 372 21.14 -12.70 -35.27
CA GLN A 372 21.47 -11.53 -34.48
C GLN A 372 22.56 -10.73 -35.22
N LEU A 373 22.19 -9.66 -35.90
CA LEU A 373 23.11 -8.62 -36.33
C LEU A 373 23.76 -8.00 -35.08
N ASN A 374 25.07 -8.19 -34.94
CA ASN A 374 25.86 -7.58 -33.87
C ASN A 374 25.76 -6.05 -33.92
N LEU A 375 25.14 -5.44 -32.97
CA LEU A 375 25.00 -3.97 -32.79
C LEU A 375 26.34 -3.30 -32.38
N PHE A 376 27.43 -4.05 -32.23
CA PHE A 376 28.74 -3.57 -31.77
C PHE A 376 29.87 -3.81 -32.75
N ALA A 377 29.56 -3.91 -34.02
CA ALA A 377 30.59 -3.89 -35.05
C ALA A 377 30.53 -2.54 -35.80
N LEU A 378 31.06 -1.50 -35.17
CA LEU A 378 31.60 -0.27 -35.75
C LEU A 378 32.70 0.26 -34.84
#